data_6330792b738331b4be81aa05051306e6
#
_entry.id   6330792b738331b4be81aa05051306e6
#
_cell.length_a   1.000
_cell.length_b   1.000
_cell.length_c   1.000
_cell.angle_alpha   90.00
_cell.angle_beta   90.00
_cell.angle_gamma   90.00
#
_symmetry.space_group_name_H-M   'P 1'
#
loop_
_entity.id
_entity.type
_entity.pdbx_description
1 polymer ?
#
loop_
_entity_poly.entity_id
_entity_poly.type
_entity_poly.pdbx_seq_one_letter_code
_entity_poly.pdbx_strand_id
1 'polypeptide(L)'
;AAKNFVTYEGRIYGFATPSAIAGNEGLLVRKDWLDKLGLKAPTTLDELYDVLYAFTYNDPDGNGKNDTYGYGAFVEETVSYEIYPGRRFEPLMGAFGVEGTWNMTASNFGLRIHEASYYDWMVFFKKCIDAGVIDPNWQSYKKDDFRAAWKQGKFGVFREQNSAYASENNYSPFDANFPNGGFIVVDAPIGPNGAQSVGPKCQGMSVYAISDDVTPQQGAKIGG
;
A
#
# COMPACT_ATOMS: atom_id res chain seq x y z
N ALA A 1 -24.34 -11.33 -0.51
CA ALA A 1 -22.97 -11.69 -0.91
C ALA A 1 -22.33 -12.64 0.11
N ALA A 2 -22.21 -12.28 1.40
CA ALA A 2 -21.52 -13.09 2.42
C ALA A 2 -22.09 -14.50 2.56
N LYS A 3 -23.44 -14.64 2.59
CA LYS A 3 -24.10 -15.94 2.69
C LYS A 3 -23.74 -16.86 1.50
N ASN A 4 -23.68 -16.33 0.28
CA ASN A 4 -23.38 -17.13 -0.91
C ASN A 4 -21.95 -17.67 -0.89
N PHE A 5 -21.03 -16.95 -0.25
CA PHE A 5 -19.62 -17.33 -0.17
C PHE A 5 -19.37 -18.58 0.70
N VAL A 6 -20.23 -18.81 1.69
CA VAL A 6 -20.15 -19.95 2.62
C VAL A 6 -21.21 -21.02 2.33
N THR A 7 -21.98 -20.88 1.25
CA THR A 7 -23.01 -21.83 0.86
C THR A 7 -22.53 -22.68 -0.31
N TYR A 8 -22.53 -23.98 -0.15
CA TYR A 8 -22.27 -24.95 -1.19
C TYR A 8 -23.43 -25.97 -1.23
N GLU A 9 -23.96 -26.21 -2.44
CA GLU A 9 -25.13 -27.10 -2.64
C GLU A 9 -26.30 -26.84 -1.70
N GLY A 10 -26.57 -25.56 -1.44
CA GLY A 10 -27.69 -25.13 -0.57
C GLY A 10 -27.42 -25.24 0.94
N ARG A 11 -26.28 -25.76 1.37
CA ARG A 11 -25.89 -25.85 2.78
C ARG A 11 -24.91 -24.76 3.14
N ILE A 12 -25.02 -24.21 4.36
CA ILE A 12 -24.12 -23.22 4.92
C ILE A 12 -23.03 -23.95 5.72
N TYR A 13 -21.77 -23.72 5.37
CA TYR A 13 -20.60 -24.37 5.96
C TYR A 13 -19.80 -23.48 6.92
N GLY A 14 -20.20 -22.23 7.10
CA GLY A 14 -19.48 -21.33 7.99
C GLY A 14 -20.08 -19.94 8.08
N PHE A 15 -19.37 -19.07 8.77
CA PHE A 15 -19.71 -17.66 8.92
C PHE A 15 -18.74 -16.82 8.09
N ALA A 16 -19.27 -15.99 7.18
CA ALA A 16 -18.47 -15.05 6.44
C ALA A 16 -18.50 -13.68 7.12
N THR A 17 -17.33 -13.20 7.52
CA THR A 17 -17.15 -11.84 8.01
C THR A 17 -16.58 -11.01 6.87
N PRO A 18 -17.30 -9.99 6.36
CA PRO A 18 -16.74 -9.09 5.38
C PRO A 18 -15.50 -8.40 5.98
N SER A 19 -14.37 -8.50 5.29
CA SER A 19 -13.24 -7.63 5.58
C SER A 19 -13.64 -6.19 5.27
N ALA A 20 -13.14 -5.24 6.04
CA ALA A 20 -13.34 -3.84 5.76
C ALA A 20 -12.96 -3.56 4.29
N ILE A 21 -13.83 -2.86 3.59
CA ILE A 21 -13.62 -2.45 2.21
C ILE A 21 -12.26 -1.74 2.14
N ALA A 22 -11.52 -2.00 1.07
CA ALA A 22 -10.26 -1.34 0.76
C ALA A 22 -10.43 0.19 0.79
N GLY A 23 -10.19 0.79 1.89
CA GLY A 23 -10.25 2.21 2.19
C GLY A 23 -9.28 2.55 3.30
N ASN A 24 -8.62 1.51 3.84
CA ASN A 24 -7.69 1.66 4.94
C ASN A 24 -6.24 1.78 4.50
N GLU A 25 -5.98 1.85 3.20
CA GLU A 25 -4.64 1.96 2.66
C GLU A 25 -4.57 3.16 1.72
N GLY A 26 -3.57 4.00 1.91
CA GLY A 26 -3.33 5.19 1.10
C GLY A 26 -1.85 5.52 1.08
N LEU A 27 -1.48 6.52 0.29
CA LEU A 27 -0.16 7.09 0.36
C LEU A 27 -0.07 8.02 1.56
N LEU A 28 0.90 7.74 2.43
CA LEU A 28 1.30 8.61 3.52
C LEU A 28 2.41 9.53 3.01
N VAL A 29 2.25 10.83 3.19
CA VAL A 29 3.20 11.85 2.75
C VAL A 29 3.61 12.71 3.95
N ARG A 30 4.89 12.95 4.13
CA ARG A 30 5.45 13.82 5.18
C ARG A 30 4.96 15.25 4.98
N LYS A 31 4.02 15.67 5.81
CA LYS A 31 3.44 17.02 5.78
C LYS A 31 4.47 18.10 6.12
N ASP A 32 5.25 17.85 7.13
CA ASP A 32 6.30 18.76 7.59
C ASP A 32 7.40 18.98 6.53
N TRP A 33 7.71 17.96 5.72
CA TRP A 33 8.64 18.10 4.61
C TRP A 33 8.04 18.90 3.45
N LEU A 34 6.76 18.68 3.16
CA LEU A 34 6.04 19.51 2.16
C LEU A 34 6.08 20.98 2.58
N ASP A 35 5.74 21.27 3.83
CA ASP A 35 5.67 22.63 4.35
C ASP A 35 7.05 23.30 4.32
N LYS A 36 8.09 22.58 4.75
CA LYS A 36 9.47 23.09 4.77
C LYS A 36 9.99 23.44 3.38
N LEU A 37 9.69 22.59 2.39
CA LEU A 37 10.13 22.80 1.00
C LEU A 37 9.16 23.68 0.18
N GLY A 38 8.06 24.15 0.77
CA GLY A 38 7.05 24.97 0.10
C GLY A 38 6.28 24.21 -0.97
N LEU A 39 6.15 22.88 -0.83
CA LEU A 39 5.46 22.02 -1.77
C LEU A 39 4.01 21.80 -1.36
N LYS A 40 3.16 21.51 -2.35
CA LYS A 40 1.78 21.07 -2.12
C LYS A 40 1.69 19.55 -2.09
N ALA A 41 0.63 19.05 -1.48
CA ALA A 41 0.29 17.63 -1.57
C ALA A 41 0.06 17.25 -3.06
N PRO A 42 0.73 16.20 -3.56
CA PRO A 42 0.63 15.81 -4.95
C PRO A 42 -0.75 15.22 -5.27
N THR A 43 -1.27 15.55 -6.44
CA THR A 43 -2.54 15.03 -6.97
C THR A 43 -2.34 14.21 -8.25
N THR A 44 -1.29 14.51 -8.99
CA THR A 44 -0.93 13.80 -10.22
C THR A 44 0.36 13.00 -10.04
N LEU A 45 0.60 12.08 -10.97
CA LEU A 45 1.82 11.26 -10.94
C LEU A 45 3.09 12.11 -11.15
N ASP A 46 3.00 13.15 -11.98
CA ASP A 46 4.14 14.05 -12.20
C ASP A 46 4.43 14.89 -10.96
N GLU A 47 3.40 15.47 -10.33
CA GLU A 47 3.55 16.18 -9.05
C GLU A 47 4.12 15.26 -7.96
N LEU A 48 3.66 13.99 -7.92
CA LEU A 48 4.23 13.03 -6.98
C LEU A 48 5.72 12.78 -7.27
N TYR A 49 6.10 12.62 -8.54
CA TYR A 49 7.50 12.44 -8.90
C TYR A 49 8.38 13.63 -8.46
N ASP A 50 7.89 14.86 -8.65
CA ASP A 50 8.58 16.07 -8.22
C ASP A 50 8.75 16.11 -6.69
N VAL A 51 7.72 15.72 -5.95
CA VAL A 51 7.77 15.59 -4.49
C VAL A 51 8.79 14.53 -4.08
N LEU A 52 8.78 13.34 -4.73
CA LEU A 52 9.75 12.28 -4.44
C LEU A 52 11.19 12.75 -4.67
N TYR A 53 11.41 13.50 -5.76
CA TYR A 53 12.72 14.05 -6.08
C TYR A 53 13.17 15.08 -5.04
N ALA A 54 12.29 16.01 -4.69
CA ALA A 54 12.59 17.03 -3.68
C ALA A 54 12.86 16.41 -2.29
N PHE A 55 12.12 15.39 -1.89
CA PHE A 55 12.31 14.68 -0.64
C PHE A 55 13.62 13.88 -0.59
N THR A 56 14.17 13.53 -1.75
CA THR A 56 15.45 12.84 -1.83
C THR A 56 16.64 13.80 -1.84
N TYR A 57 16.51 14.94 -2.54
CA TYR A 57 17.68 15.75 -2.88
C TYR A 57 17.72 17.15 -2.25
N ASN A 58 16.60 17.62 -1.66
CA ASN A 58 16.50 18.99 -1.15
C ASN A 58 16.58 19.07 0.39
N ASP A 59 17.22 18.08 1.04
CA ASP A 59 17.43 18.05 2.48
C ASP A 59 16.15 18.39 3.30
N PRO A 60 15.07 17.57 3.17
CA PRO A 60 13.78 17.87 3.76
C PRO A 60 13.80 17.84 5.29
N ASP A 61 14.69 17.08 5.92
CA ASP A 61 14.86 17.03 7.36
C ASP A 61 15.82 18.11 7.90
N GLY A 62 16.66 18.70 7.04
CA GLY A 62 17.56 19.83 7.35
C GLY A 62 18.80 19.45 8.12
N ASN A 63 19.23 18.21 7.96
CA ASN A 63 20.42 17.72 8.63
C ASN A 63 21.73 17.92 7.83
N GLY A 64 21.63 18.46 6.60
CA GLY A 64 22.75 18.71 5.69
C GLY A 64 23.31 17.45 5.02
N LYS A 65 22.56 16.35 5.01
CA LYS A 65 22.97 15.05 4.44
C LYS A 65 21.97 14.58 3.40
N ASN A 66 22.44 13.74 2.48
CA ASN A 66 21.63 13.02 1.51
C ASN A 66 21.30 11.61 2.06
N ASP A 67 20.47 11.51 3.08
CA ASP A 67 20.15 10.26 3.76
C ASP A 67 18.62 9.97 3.82
N THR A 68 17.85 10.78 3.13
CA THR A 68 16.40 10.62 2.96
C THR A 68 16.03 10.15 1.55
N TYR A 69 14.91 9.45 1.42
CA TYR A 69 14.37 8.98 0.15
C TYR A 69 12.93 9.43 -0.04
N GLY A 70 12.60 9.76 -1.28
CA GLY A 70 11.24 10.14 -1.65
C GLY A 70 10.25 9.03 -1.35
N TYR A 71 10.54 7.80 -1.78
CA TYR A 71 9.63 6.66 -1.61
C TYR A 71 10.27 5.50 -0.85
N GLY A 72 9.59 5.04 0.18
CA GLY A 72 9.92 3.83 0.94
C GLY A 72 8.98 2.69 0.62
N ALA A 73 9.51 1.48 0.49
CA ALA A 73 8.75 0.26 0.26
C ALA A 73 9.45 -0.96 0.86
N PHE A 74 8.75 -2.10 0.84
CA PHE A 74 9.32 -3.42 1.11
C PHE A 74 8.58 -4.48 0.30
N VAL A 75 9.19 -5.64 0.14
CA VAL A 75 8.55 -6.80 -0.51
C VAL A 75 7.90 -7.68 0.56
N GLU A 76 6.62 -7.92 0.43
CA GLU A 76 5.90 -8.85 1.31
C GLU A 76 6.19 -10.30 0.93
N GLU A 77 6.89 -11.04 1.81
CA GLU A 77 7.33 -12.42 1.55
C GLU A 77 6.18 -13.44 1.38
N THR A 78 4.98 -13.08 1.83
CA THR A 78 3.87 -14.04 1.95
C THR A 78 2.88 -14.00 0.80
N VAL A 79 3.07 -13.14 -0.20
CA VAL A 79 2.05 -12.90 -1.23
C VAL A 79 2.57 -13.22 -2.62
N SER A 80 2.62 -14.51 -2.93
CA SER A 80 3.09 -15.03 -4.22
C SER A 80 2.21 -14.69 -5.43
N TYR A 81 1.07 -14.03 -5.22
CA TYR A 81 0.12 -13.65 -6.27
C TYR A 81 0.14 -12.15 -6.61
N GLU A 82 1.02 -11.38 -5.99
CA GLU A 82 1.12 -9.95 -6.30
C GLU A 82 1.92 -9.71 -7.58
N ILE A 83 1.43 -8.77 -8.37
CA ILE A 83 2.17 -8.31 -9.55
C ILE A 83 3.41 -7.52 -9.10
N TYR A 84 4.54 -7.78 -9.77
CA TYR A 84 5.78 -7.06 -9.47
C TYR A 84 5.64 -5.55 -9.73
N PRO A 85 6.21 -4.65 -8.93
CA PRO A 85 7.11 -4.89 -7.79
C PRO A 85 6.39 -5.10 -6.45
N GLY A 86 5.10 -5.33 -6.46
CA GLY A 86 4.32 -5.68 -5.30
C GLY A 86 3.42 -4.57 -4.76
N ARG A 87 2.62 -4.95 -3.81
CA ARG A 87 1.50 -4.21 -3.23
C ARG A 87 1.85 -2.80 -2.74
N ARG A 88 3.09 -2.59 -2.31
CA ARG A 88 3.51 -1.28 -1.79
C ARG A 88 3.58 -0.19 -2.86
N PHE A 89 3.55 -0.57 -4.12
CA PHE A 89 3.53 0.33 -5.26
C PHE A 89 2.15 0.44 -5.94
N GLU A 90 1.12 -0.26 -5.46
CA GLU A 90 -0.21 -0.27 -6.08
C GLU A 90 -0.79 1.13 -6.35
N PRO A 91 -0.67 2.15 -5.46
CA PRO A 91 -1.17 3.48 -5.79
C PRO A 91 -0.48 4.13 -6.98
N LEU A 92 0.81 3.83 -7.20
CA LEU A 92 1.56 4.30 -8.36
C LEU A 92 1.21 3.49 -9.61
N MET A 93 1.04 2.16 -9.47
CA MET A 93 0.59 1.28 -10.54
C MET A 93 -0.82 1.64 -11.00
N GLY A 94 -1.69 2.00 -10.06
CA GLY A 94 -3.06 2.42 -10.31
C GLY A 94 -3.18 3.68 -11.16
N ALA A 95 -2.15 4.55 -11.16
CA ALA A 95 -2.06 5.69 -12.06
C ALA A 95 -1.93 5.30 -13.54
N PHE A 96 -1.55 4.06 -13.82
CA PHE A 96 -1.51 3.46 -15.17
C PHE A 96 -2.68 2.53 -15.44
N GLY A 97 -3.63 2.41 -14.51
CA GLY A 97 -4.75 1.47 -14.60
C GLY A 97 -4.36 0.01 -14.30
N VAL A 98 -3.18 -0.21 -13.72
CA VAL A 98 -2.74 -1.55 -13.30
C VAL A 98 -3.26 -1.84 -11.91
N GLU A 99 -4.31 -2.66 -11.82
CA GLU A 99 -4.97 -3.04 -10.56
C GLU A 99 -4.83 -4.56 -10.33
N GLY A 100 -3.87 -4.95 -9.50
CA GLY A 100 -3.61 -6.36 -9.19
C GLY A 100 -3.00 -7.14 -10.35
N THR A 101 -2.93 -8.46 -10.18
CA THR A 101 -2.22 -9.38 -11.08
C THR A 101 -3.04 -9.77 -12.31
N TRP A 102 -4.35 -9.87 -12.14
CA TRP A 102 -5.25 -10.43 -13.14
C TRP A 102 -6.18 -9.38 -13.72
N ASN A 103 -6.33 -9.40 -15.04
CA ASN A 103 -7.43 -8.73 -15.70
C ASN A 103 -8.58 -9.73 -15.83
N MET A 104 -9.67 -9.46 -15.11
CA MET A 104 -10.86 -10.31 -15.07
C MET A 104 -12.06 -9.51 -15.56
N THR A 105 -12.22 -9.38 -16.86
CA THR A 105 -13.43 -8.85 -17.47
C THR A 105 -14.34 -9.99 -17.95
N ALA A 106 -15.59 -9.69 -18.24
CA ALA A 106 -16.55 -10.69 -18.73
C ALA A 106 -16.10 -11.38 -20.04
N SER A 107 -15.20 -10.76 -20.79
CA SER A 107 -14.71 -11.23 -22.10
C SER A 107 -13.22 -11.53 -22.14
N ASN A 108 -12.48 -11.22 -21.07
CA ASN A 108 -11.03 -11.41 -21.06
C ASN A 108 -10.56 -11.85 -19.68
N PHE A 109 -9.77 -12.92 -19.66
CA PHE A 109 -9.04 -13.36 -18.48
C PHE A 109 -7.55 -13.48 -18.84
N GLY A 110 -6.73 -12.67 -18.19
CA GLY A 110 -5.31 -12.64 -18.52
C GLY A 110 -4.46 -12.03 -17.41
N LEU A 111 -3.16 -12.18 -17.55
CA LEU A 111 -2.18 -11.53 -16.66
C LEU A 111 -1.95 -10.09 -17.13
N ARG A 112 -2.03 -9.14 -16.21
CA ARG A 112 -1.79 -7.71 -16.50
C ARG A 112 -0.37 -7.39 -16.96
N ILE A 113 0.60 -8.25 -16.67
CA ILE A 113 1.98 -8.09 -17.16
C ILE A 113 2.08 -8.09 -18.69
N HIS A 114 1.05 -8.54 -19.39
CA HIS A 114 0.97 -8.54 -20.86
C HIS A 114 0.27 -7.29 -21.42
N GLU A 115 -0.17 -6.39 -20.57
CA GLU A 115 -0.86 -5.16 -20.98
C GLU A 115 0.13 -4.02 -21.24
N ALA A 116 -0.17 -3.15 -22.18
CA ALA A 116 0.63 -1.96 -22.45
C ALA A 116 0.75 -1.04 -21.23
N SER A 117 -0.33 -0.92 -20.45
CA SER A 117 -0.35 -0.15 -19.20
C SER A 117 0.68 -0.63 -18.16
N TYR A 118 0.94 -1.95 -18.12
CA TYR A 118 1.98 -2.50 -17.27
C TYR A 118 3.38 -2.12 -17.77
N TYR A 119 3.59 -2.10 -19.08
CA TYR A 119 4.85 -1.63 -19.65
C TYR A 119 5.09 -0.15 -19.32
N ASP A 120 4.08 0.71 -19.49
CA ASP A 120 4.17 2.14 -19.17
C ASP A 120 4.48 2.36 -17.69
N TRP A 121 3.85 1.57 -16.80
CA TRP A 121 4.20 1.54 -15.39
C TRP A 121 5.67 1.18 -15.16
N MET A 122 6.18 0.13 -15.81
CA MET A 122 7.56 -0.30 -15.64
C MET A 122 8.57 0.75 -16.14
N VAL A 123 8.23 1.51 -17.18
CA VAL A 123 9.04 2.65 -17.64
C VAL A 123 9.11 3.73 -16.58
N PHE A 124 7.97 4.09 -15.98
CA PHE A 124 7.95 5.06 -14.88
C PHE A 124 8.68 4.55 -13.62
N PHE A 125 8.47 3.28 -13.27
CA PHE A 125 9.16 2.66 -12.15
C PHE A 125 10.69 2.68 -12.32
N LYS A 126 11.14 2.33 -13.53
CA LYS A 126 12.57 2.43 -13.88
C LYS A 126 13.08 3.87 -13.78
N LYS A 127 12.31 4.87 -14.25
CA LYS A 127 12.64 6.29 -14.08
C LYS A 127 12.87 6.64 -12.61
N CYS A 128 12.00 6.17 -11.70
CA CYS A 128 12.15 6.41 -10.26
C CYS A 128 13.38 5.71 -9.67
N ILE A 129 13.68 4.49 -10.10
CA ILE A 129 14.88 3.75 -9.66
C ILE A 129 16.14 4.46 -10.15
N ASP A 130 16.22 4.80 -11.44
CA ASP A 130 17.38 5.46 -12.04
C ASP A 130 17.64 6.84 -11.41
N ALA A 131 16.58 7.55 -11.05
CA ALA A 131 16.65 8.82 -10.33
C ALA A 131 16.97 8.68 -8.84
N GLY A 132 17.06 7.46 -8.29
CA GLY A 132 17.38 7.22 -6.88
C GLY A 132 16.33 7.70 -5.88
N VAL A 133 15.11 8.00 -6.34
CA VAL A 133 14.04 8.51 -5.45
C VAL A 133 13.34 7.43 -4.63
N ILE A 134 13.57 6.16 -4.97
CA ILE A 134 13.13 4.99 -4.19
C ILE A 134 14.33 4.49 -3.39
N ASP A 135 14.14 4.20 -2.10
CA ASP A 135 15.21 3.62 -1.28
C ASP A 135 15.75 2.34 -1.94
N PRO A 136 17.05 2.24 -2.25
CA PRO A 136 17.63 1.08 -2.93
C PRO A 136 17.49 -0.23 -2.15
N ASN A 137 17.25 -0.15 -0.83
CA ASN A 137 17.08 -1.32 0.03
C ASN A 137 15.65 -1.88 0.02
N TRP A 138 14.72 -1.31 -0.76
CA TRP A 138 13.32 -1.69 -0.74
C TRP A 138 13.07 -3.20 -0.95
N GLN A 139 13.91 -3.86 -1.75
CA GLN A 139 13.81 -5.31 -2.02
C GLN A 139 14.31 -6.18 -0.86
N SER A 140 15.18 -5.66 -0.02
CA SER A 140 15.79 -6.39 1.10
C SER A 140 15.07 -6.16 2.43
N TYR A 141 14.27 -5.10 2.54
CA TYR A 141 13.52 -4.85 3.75
C TYR A 141 12.46 -5.91 4.00
N LYS A 142 12.42 -6.35 5.25
CA LYS A 142 11.25 -6.98 5.84
C LYS A 142 10.33 -5.88 6.40
N LYS A 143 9.10 -6.26 6.68
CA LYS A 143 8.08 -5.36 7.22
C LYS A 143 8.54 -4.55 8.44
N ASP A 144 9.23 -5.22 9.38
CA ASP A 144 9.67 -4.57 10.60
C ASP A 144 10.88 -3.65 10.38
N ASP A 145 11.80 -4.02 9.48
CA ASP A 145 12.92 -3.17 9.06
C ASP A 145 12.44 -1.90 8.37
N PHE A 146 11.48 -2.04 7.45
CA PHE A 146 10.82 -0.91 6.80
C PHE A 146 10.13 0.02 7.82
N ARG A 147 9.40 -0.56 8.79
CA ARG A 147 8.75 0.21 9.84
C ARG A 147 9.73 0.91 10.76
N ALA A 148 10.86 0.28 11.05
CA ALA A 148 11.94 0.93 11.79
C ALA A 148 12.52 2.12 11.01
N ALA A 149 12.72 1.96 9.71
CA ALA A 149 13.29 3.02 8.86
C ALA A 149 12.37 4.26 8.74
N TRP A 150 11.06 4.09 8.51
CA TRP A 150 10.17 5.24 8.44
C TRP A 150 9.97 5.93 9.80
N LYS A 151 9.99 5.19 10.92
CA LYS A 151 9.98 5.78 12.28
C LYS A 151 11.22 6.62 12.57
N GLN A 152 12.32 6.35 11.87
CA GLN A 152 13.55 7.14 11.93
C GLN A 152 13.57 8.30 10.92
N GLY A 153 12.47 8.52 10.19
CA GLY A 153 12.35 9.63 9.24
C GLY A 153 13.01 9.40 7.88
N LYS A 154 13.31 8.15 7.51
CA LYS A 154 14.05 7.86 6.27
C LYS A 154 13.26 8.11 5.00
N PHE A 155 11.92 8.03 5.05
CA PHE A 155 11.03 8.09 3.87
C PHE A 155 10.06 9.27 3.94
N GLY A 156 9.89 9.95 2.81
CA GLY A 156 8.92 11.02 2.67
C GLY A 156 7.53 10.53 2.26
N VAL A 157 7.47 9.50 1.42
CA VAL A 157 6.23 8.91 0.93
C VAL A 157 6.31 7.38 1.04
N PHE A 158 5.22 6.75 1.46
CA PHE A 158 5.07 5.30 1.46
C PHE A 158 3.60 4.88 1.55
N ARG A 159 3.32 3.64 1.17
CA ARG A 159 2.01 3.02 1.37
C ARG A 159 2.01 2.17 2.64
N GLU A 160 1.07 2.43 3.52
CA GLU A 160 0.85 1.62 4.72
C GLU A 160 -0.64 1.56 5.06
N GLN A 161 -1.06 0.52 5.76
CA GLN A 161 -2.40 0.43 6.31
C GLN A 161 -2.60 1.49 7.39
N ASN A 162 -3.73 2.21 7.34
CA ASN A 162 -4.04 3.23 8.32
C ASN A 162 -4.02 2.69 9.76
N SER A 163 -4.52 1.47 9.98
CA SER A 163 -4.48 0.80 11.28
C SER A 163 -3.06 0.51 11.76
N ALA A 164 -2.15 0.20 10.85
CA ALA A 164 -0.75 -0.05 11.18
C ALA A 164 0.00 1.25 11.45
N TYR A 165 -0.24 2.28 10.65
CA TYR A 165 0.32 3.60 10.85
C TYR A 165 -0.16 4.23 12.16
N ALA A 166 -1.47 4.24 12.41
CA ALA A 166 -2.09 4.84 13.58
C ALA A 166 -1.89 4.03 14.88
N SER A 167 -1.27 2.86 14.83
CA SER A 167 -1.01 2.08 16.04
C SER A 167 0.01 2.78 16.94
N GLU A 168 -0.22 2.75 18.24
CA GLU A 168 0.67 3.35 19.24
C GLU A 168 2.12 2.87 19.07
N ASN A 169 2.33 1.59 18.80
CA ASN A 169 3.65 1.00 18.60
C ASN A 169 4.42 1.54 17.38
N ASN A 170 3.73 2.15 16.43
CA ASN A 170 4.35 2.73 15.25
C ASN A 170 4.42 4.26 15.34
N TYR A 171 3.30 4.89 15.71
CA TYR A 171 3.20 6.35 15.71
C TYR A 171 3.99 7.00 16.85
N SER A 172 3.90 6.48 18.08
CA SER A 172 4.61 7.06 19.23
C SER A 172 6.12 7.13 19.05
N PRO A 173 6.82 6.10 18.52
CA PRO A 173 8.25 6.21 18.24
C PRO A 173 8.59 7.24 17.16
N PHE A 174 7.72 7.41 16.15
CA PHE A 174 7.88 8.46 15.15
C PHE A 174 7.71 9.84 15.77
N ASP A 175 6.63 10.05 16.52
CA ASP A 175 6.31 11.31 17.19
C ASP A 175 7.39 11.73 18.21
N ALA A 176 7.95 10.76 18.92
CA ALA A 176 9.08 10.99 19.82
C ALA A 176 10.36 11.48 19.10
N ASN A 177 10.62 10.94 17.90
CA ASN A 177 11.75 11.35 17.07
C ASN A 177 11.51 12.68 16.35
N PHE A 178 10.25 12.95 15.98
CA PHE A 178 9.84 14.11 15.19
C PHE A 178 8.60 14.79 15.81
N PRO A 179 8.73 15.51 16.94
CA PRO A 179 7.59 16.10 17.66
C PRO A 179 6.76 17.09 16.82
N ASN A 180 7.36 17.69 15.80
CA ASN A 180 6.69 18.56 14.83
C ASN A 180 6.49 17.90 13.47
N GLY A 181 6.84 16.61 13.36
CA GLY A 181 6.67 15.81 12.15
C GLY A 181 5.22 15.32 12.03
N GLY A 182 4.82 14.99 10.83
CA GLY A 182 3.50 14.42 10.60
C GLY A 182 3.31 13.92 9.20
N PHE A 183 2.33 13.04 9.06
CA PHE A 183 1.91 12.53 7.77
C PHE A 183 0.49 12.99 7.44
N ILE A 184 0.25 13.21 6.17
CA ILE A 184 -1.08 13.29 5.58
C ILE A 184 -1.32 12.05 4.73
N VAL A 185 -2.57 11.62 4.67
CA VAL A 185 -3.00 10.60 3.70
C VAL A 185 -3.43 11.35 2.44
N VAL A 186 -2.89 10.95 1.31
CA VAL A 186 -3.29 11.45 0.00
C VAL A 186 -3.89 10.33 -0.83
N ASP A 187 -4.77 10.71 -1.75
CA ASP A 187 -5.30 9.78 -2.73
C ASP A 187 -4.19 9.24 -3.64
N ALA A 188 -4.45 8.12 -4.30
CA ALA A 188 -3.58 7.67 -5.38
C ALA A 188 -3.42 8.78 -6.44
N PRO A 189 -2.24 8.96 -7.02
CA PRO A 189 -2.04 10.00 -8.02
C PRO A 189 -2.84 9.72 -9.30
N ILE A 190 -3.31 10.78 -9.93
CA ILE A 190 -3.91 10.71 -11.26
C ILE A 190 -2.79 10.53 -12.29
N GLY A 191 -2.87 9.48 -13.07
CA GLY A 191 -1.89 9.17 -14.11
C GLY A 191 -2.13 9.91 -15.43
N PRO A 192 -1.24 9.72 -16.41
CA PRO A 192 -1.24 10.47 -17.68
C PRO A 192 -2.53 10.27 -18.50
N ASN A 193 -3.22 9.14 -18.34
CA ASN A 193 -4.47 8.83 -19.02
C ASN A 193 -5.71 9.02 -18.12
N GLY A 194 -5.57 9.72 -17.00
CA GLY A 194 -6.65 9.94 -16.03
C GLY A 194 -6.97 8.73 -15.14
N ALA A 195 -6.20 7.65 -15.24
CA ALA A 195 -6.36 6.50 -14.35
C ALA A 195 -5.94 6.86 -12.92
N GLN A 196 -6.69 6.33 -11.94
CA GLN A 196 -6.44 6.55 -10.52
C GLN A 196 -6.96 5.37 -9.72
N SER A 197 -6.12 4.67 -8.99
CA SER A 197 -6.52 3.58 -8.12
C SER A 197 -5.49 3.35 -7.00
N VAL A 198 -5.98 2.92 -5.85
CA VAL A 198 -5.12 2.48 -4.72
C VAL A 198 -4.80 0.99 -4.76
N GLY A 199 -5.19 0.32 -5.82
CA GLY A 199 -5.05 -1.13 -6.02
C GLY A 199 -6.41 -1.84 -6.11
N PRO A 200 -6.41 -3.16 -6.23
CA PRO A 200 -7.62 -3.92 -6.45
C PRO A 200 -8.59 -3.75 -5.28
N LYS A 201 -9.84 -3.45 -5.60
CA LYS A 201 -10.94 -3.42 -4.63
C LYS A 201 -11.32 -4.86 -4.25
N CYS A 202 -10.49 -5.49 -3.44
CA CYS A 202 -10.78 -6.82 -2.94
C CYS A 202 -11.69 -6.71 -1.71
N GLN A 203 -12.94 -7.12 -1.86
CA GLN A 203 -13.75 -7.46 -0.70
C GLN A 203 -13.29 -8.84 -0.21
N GLY A 204 -12.26 -8.85 0.62
CA GLY A 204 -11.88 -10.06 1.33
C GLY A 204 -13.02 -10.49 2.25
N MET A 205 -13.24 -11.78 2.36
CA MET A 205 -14.10 -12.37 3.39
C MET A 205 -13.27 -13.35 4.19
N SER A 206 -13.28 -13.17 5.51
CA SER A 206 -12.79 -14.22 6.40
C SER A 206 -13.92 -15.21 6.62
N VAL A 207 -13.63 -16.49 6.47
CA VAL A 207 -14.58 -17.57 6.73
C VAL A 207 -14.18 -18.31 7.98
N TYR A 208 -15.09 -18.42 8.90
CA TYR A 208 -14.96 -19.24 10.08
C TYR A 208 -15.88 -20.44 9.93
N ALA A 209 -15.34 -21.63 10.02
CA ALA A 209 -16.10 -22.88 10.04
C ALA A 209 -15.91 -23.59 11.36
N ILE A 210 -16.94 -24.24 11.83
CA ILE A 210 -16.88 -25.10 13.01
C ILE A 210 -16.87 -26.53 12.49
N SER A 211 -15.87 -27.33 12.91
CA SER A 211 -15.84 -28.77 12.58
C SER A 211 -17.08 -29.48 13.10
N ASP A 212 -17.58 -30.44 12.38
CA ASP A 212 -18.67 -31.32 12.83
C ASP A 212 -18.25 -32.31 13.94
N ASP A 213 -16.93 -32.43 14.18
CA ASP A 213 -16.39 -33.22 15.29
C ASP A 213 -16.55 -32.55 16.67
N VAL A 214 -16.94 -31.25 16.72
CA VAL A 214 -17.14 -30.56 17.99
C VAL A 214 -18.57 -30.75 18.53
N THR A 215 -18.69 -30.86 19.84
CA THR A 215 -20.01 -30.92 20.49
C THR A 215 -20.76 -29.61 20.38
N PRO A 216 -22.11 -29.57 20.40
CA PRO A 216 -22.88 -28.34 20.38
C PRO A 216 -22.46 -27.32 21.46
N GLN A 217 -22.04 -27.76 22.63
CA GLN A 217 -21.57 -26.90 23.70
C GLN A 217 -20.21 -26.25 23.39
N GLN A 218 -19.32 -26.97 22.70
CA GLN A 218 -18.04 -26.39 22.20
C GLN A 218 -18.29 -25.42 21.07
N GLY A 219 -19.19 -25.73 20.13
CA GLY A 219 -19.57 -24.85 19.04
C GLY A 219 -20.18 -23.53 19.54
N ALA A 220 -21.04 -23.59 20.55
CA ALA A 220 -21.66 -22.41 21.14
C ALA A 220 -20.67 -21.45 21.81
N LYS A 221 -19.52 -21.95 22.34
CA LYS A 221 -18.47 -21.12 22.93
C LYS A 221 -17.61 -20.38 21.90
N ILE A 222 -17.63 -20.81 20.64
CA ILE A 222 -16.83 -20.20 19.55
C ILE A 222 -17.64 -19.07 18.86
N GLY A 223 -18.96 -19.12 18.91
CA GLY A 223 -19.87 -18.19 18.27
C GLY A 223 -20.46 -17.08 19.16
N GLY A 224 -20.03 -17.00 20.43
CA GLY A 224 -20.51 -16.01 21.41
C GLY A 224 -19.55 -14.85 21.62
#